data_8ee79978c1f0083a0e4521d71eccf4f4
#
_entry.id   8ee79978c1f0083a0e4521d71eccf4f4
#
_cell.length_a   1.000
_cell.length_b   1.000
_cell.length_c   1.000
_cell.angle_alpha   90.00
_cell.angle_beta   90.00
_cell.angle_gamma   90.00
#
_symmetry.space_group_name_H-M   'P 1'
#
loop_
_entity.id
_entity.type
_entity.pdbx_description
1 polymer ?
#
loop_
_entity_poly.entity_id
_entity_poly.type
_entity_poly.pdbx_seq_one_letter_code
_entity_poly.pdbx_strand_id
1 'polypeptide(L)'
;MTIRLMENFRAIFYAPYYAIQTLGFYKSEGVDVALVTSDTPGDAVAHLINGTIDLAWAGPMRVMMAHERDLASSLVSFGEVVSRDPFFLIGNCDSFELSKLAELRFASVAEVPTPWMCLQHDLRETGINPDAIKRVSDRTMADNYAALRKGELDVMQAFEPFVSMAEMDRAGKLLYAASARGPTVYTAFIATRDAIARHREAFAAITRALAKMEQWLYDNSAEELAKAVAPSFGHVPDDILVASLRRYRDADLWARNPAMSKQGFSRLSSSFVSGGLLKRSPAYETCVEESLC
;
A
#
# COMPACT_ATOMS: atom_id res chain seq x y z
N MET A 1 -17.10 22.35 -7.02
CA MET A 1 -15.90 22.40 -6.14
C MET A 1 -15.04 21.20 -6.46
N THR A 2 -13.75 21.39 -6.63
CA THR A 2 -12.81 20.31 -6.97
C THR A 2 -12.07 19.89 -5.71
N ILE A 3 -12.07 18.59 -5.39
CA ILE A 3 -11.27 18.00 -4.31
C ILE A 3 -9.86 17.73 -4.83
N ARG A 4 -8.86 18.25 -4.13
CA ARG A 4 -7.43 18.03 -4.44
C ARG A 4 -6.97 16.76 -3.75
N LEU A 5 -6.76 15.71 -4.54
CA LEU A 5 -6.33 14.38 -4.07
C LEU A 5 -4.85 14.18 -4.39
N MET A 6 -4.02 13.96 -3.38
CA MET A 6 -2.58 13.68 -3.58
C MET A 6 -2.28 12.20 -3.56
N GLU A 7 -1.52 11.74 -4.56
CA GLU A 7 -0.93 10.39 -4.54
C GLU A 7 0.24 10.34 -3.54
N ASN A 8 0.46 9.17 -2.91
CA ASN A 8 1.62 8.98 -2.02
C ASN A 8 2.92 8.77 -2.83
N PHE A 9 2.88 7.88 -3.78
CA PHE A 9 3.85 7.60 -4.83
C PHE A 9 3.20 6.66 -5.85
N ARG A 10 3.82 6.48 -7.02
CA ARG A 10 3.23 5.64 -8.06
C ARG A 10 3.62 4.18 -7.89
N ALA A 11 2.63 3.30 -7.69
CA ALA A 11 2.80 1.86 -7.56
C ALA A 11 1.58 1.11 -8.11
N ILE A 12 1.80 -0.09 -8.68
CA ILE A 12 0.73 -0.88 -9.31
C ILE A 12 -0.34 -1.32 -8.30
N PHE A 13 0.01 -1.54 -7.05
CA PHE A 13 -0.99 -1.86 -6.02
C PHE A 13 -1.96 -0.70 -5.71
N TYR A 14 -1.68 0.51 -6.19
CA TYR A 14 -2.59 1.65 -6.16
C TYR A 14 -3.51 1.74 -7.39
N ALA A 15 -3.52 0.75 -8.25
CA ALA A 15 -4.34 0.73 -9.47
C ALA A 15 -5.81 1.15 -9.25
N PRO A 16 -6.53 0.74 -8.17
CA PRO A 16 -7.91 1.18 -7.97
C PRO A 16 -8.07 2.70 -7.87
N TYR A 17 -7.13 3.42 -7.28
CA TYR A 17 -7.20 4.88 -7.16
C TYR A 17 -7.10 5.59 -8.52
N TYR A 18 -6.32 5.05 -9.45
CA TYR A 18 -6.24 5.60 -10.82
C TYR A 18 -7.46 5.18 -11.63
N ALA A 19 -7.93 3.93 -11.46
CA ALA A 19 -9.08 3.42 -12.19
C ALA A 19 -10.39 4.14 -11.83
N ILE A 20 -10.61 4.56 -10.57
CA ILE A 20 -11.76 5.38 -10.17
C ILE A 20 -11.86 6.63 -11.07
N GLN A 21 -10.74 7.30 -11.30
CA GLN A 21 -10.66 8.51 -12.13
C GLN A 21 -10.91 8.18 -13.60
N THR A 22 -10.18 7.21 -14.14
CA THR A 22 -10.19 6.87 -15.56
C THR A 22 -11.56 6.29 -15.98
N LEU A 23 -12.18 5.49 -15.13
CA LEU A 23 -13.51 4.91 -15.37
C LEU A 23 -14.65 5.89 -15.05
N GLY A 24 -14.34 7.08 -14.55
CA GLY A 24 -15.31 8.15 -14.34
C GLY A 24 -16.23 7.95 -13.14
N PHE A 25 -15.85 7.12 -12.15
CA PHE A 25 -16.68 6.88 -10.97
C PHE A 25 -16.86 8.14 -10.12
N TYR A 26 -15.82 8.96 -9.96
CA TYR A 26 -15.96 10.26 -9.28
C TYR A 26 -17.01 11.13 -9.96
N LYS A 27 -16.94 11.24 -11.30
CA LYS A 27 -17.89 12.03 -12.08
C LYS A 27 -19.31 11.48 -11.98
N SER A 28 -19.48 10.16 -11.95
CA SER A 28 -20.80 9.51 -11.81
C SER A 28 -21.45 9.78 -10.45
N GLU A 29 -20.65 10.08 -9.41
CA GLU A 29 -21.11 10.49 -8.09
C GLU A 29 -21.22 12.02 -7.92
N GLY A 30 -20.98 12.77 -8.99
CA GLY A 30 -21.11 14.24 -8.98
C GLY A 30 -19.98 14.96 -8.25
N VAL A 31 -18.85 14.30 -8.04
CA VAL A 31 -17.67 14.93 -7.42
C VAL A 31 -16.55 15.12 -8.44
N ASP A 32 -15.95 16.30 -8.42
CA ASP A 32 -14.79 16.64 -9.23
C ASP A 32 -13.52 16.47 -8.39
N VAL A 33 -12.58 15.66 -8.88
CA VAL A 33 -11.34 15.31 -8.18
C VAL A 33 -10.15 15.62 -9.08
N ALA A 34 -9.22 16.44 -8.59
CA ALA A 34 -7.95 16.74 -9.23
C ALA A 34 -6.84 15.96 -8.55
N LEU A 35 -6.16 15.08 -9.31
CA LEU A 35 -5.01 14.33 -8.83
C LEU A 35 -3.78 15.25 -8.76
N VAL A 36 -3.11 15.26 -7.62
CA VAL A 36 -1.87 15.99 -7.35
C VAL A 36 -0.75 14.95 -7.14
N THR A 37 0.34 15.14 -7.86
CA THR A 37 1.53 14.27 -7.72
C THR A 37 2.29 14.65 -6.44
N SER A 38 2.78 13.68 -5.70
CA SER A 38 3.67 13.88 -4.57
C SER A 38 5.13 13.89 -5.04
N ASP A 39 5.92 14.81 -4.53
CA ASP A 39 7.36 14.89 -4.81
C ASP A 39 8.13 13.80 -4.04
N THR A 40 7.71 13.50 -2.80
CA THR A 40 8.30 12.45 -1.96
C THR A 40 7.25 11.68 -1.17
N PRO A 41 7.46 10.36 -0.94
CA PRO A 41 6.54 9.59 -0.11
C PRO A 41 6.40 10.18 1.29
N GLY A 42 5.18 10.56 1.67
CA GLY A 42 4.85 11.07 3.00
C GLY A 42 4.60 12.57 3.11
N ASP A 43 4.83 13.36 2.08
CA ASP A 43 4.58 14.80 2.06
C ASP A 43 3.09 15.13 2.25
N ALA A 44 2.21 14.23 1.84
CA ALA A 44 0.77 14.41 1.93
C ALA A 44 0.27 14.83 3.32
N VAL A 45 0.90 14.34 4.40
CA VAL A 45 0.50 14.71 5.78
C VAL A 45 0.66 16.20 6.03
N ALA A 46 1.78 16.79 5.63
CA ALA A 46 2.01 18.24 5.78
C ALA A 46 1.03 19.04 4.93
N HIS A 47 0.77 18.59 3.71
CA HIS A 47 -0.18 19.22 2.79
C HIS A 47 -1.63 19.13 3.27
N LEU A 48 -2.03 18.03 3.91
CA LEU A 48 -3.36 17.90 4.54
C LEU A 48 -3.51 18.85 5.73
N ILE A 49 -2.49 18.93 6.60
CA ILE A 49 -2.53 19.78 7.79
C ILE A 49 -2.58 21.27 7.43
N ASN A 50 -1.83 21.69 6.43
CA ASN A 50 -1.80 23.09 5.98
C ASN A 50 -2.93 23.44 4.99
N GLY A 51 -3.75 22.48 4.56
CA GLY A 51 -4.89 22.69 3.69
C GLY A 51 -4.55 22.95 2.22
N THR A 52 -3.33 22.65 1.76
CA THR A 52 -2.98 22.75 0.33
C THR A 52 -3.54 21.62 -0.51
N ILE A 53 -3.92 20.50 0.11
CA ILE A 53 -4.73 19.42 -0.44
C ILE A 53 -5.89 19.08 0.51
N ASP A 54 -6.89 18.40 0.00
CA ASP A 54 -8.08 18.05 0.76
C ASP A 54 -8.09 16.58 1.16
N LEU A 55 -7.45 15.74 0.36
CA LEU A 55 -7.46 14.29 0.44
C LEU A 55 -6.11 13.72 -0.02
N ALA A 56 -5.71 12.58 0.51
CA ALA A 56 -4.60 11.79 -0.04
C ALA A 56 -4.92 10.29 0.10
N TRP A 57 -4.20 9.44 -0.65
CA TRP A 57 -4.12 8.03 -0.30
C TRP A 57 -2.73 7.70 0.24
N ALA A 58 -2.70 7.02 1.35
CA ALA A 58 -1.45 6.56 1.98
C ALA A 58 -1.72 5.45 2.99
N GLY A 59 -0.65 4.87 3.54
CA GLY A 59 -0.77 3.92 4.63
C GLY A 59 -1.32 4.59 5.89
N PRO A 60 -2.28 3.97 6.61
CA PRO A 60 -2.79 4.45 7.90
C PRO A 60 -1.68 4.64 8.95
N MET A 61 -0.50 4.09 8.74
CA MET A 61 0.72 4.39 9.51
C MET A 61 0.90 5.90 9.71
N ARG A 62 0.64 6.70 8.67
CA ARG A 62 0.79 8.17 8.73
C ARG A 62 -0.14 8.80 9.77
N VAL A 63 -1.38 8.32 9.81
CA VAL A 63 -2.38 8.75 10.80
C VAL A 63 -1.97 8.31 12.19
N MET A 64 -1.59 7.03 12.36
CA MET A 64 -1.13 6.49 13.65
C MET A 64 0.07 7.27 14.21
N MET A 65 1.07 7.57 13.37
CA MET A 65 2.24 8.36 13.78
C MET A 65 1.88 9.81 14.11
N ALA A 66 0.90 10.40 13.42
CA ALA A 66 0.44 11.75 13.73
C ALA A 66 -0.18 11.80 15.13
N HIS A 67 -1.05 10.85 15.48
CA HIS A 67 -1.65 10.74 16.82
C HIS A 67 -0.65 10.33 17.90
N GLU A 68 0.42 9.61 17.57
CA GLU A 68 1.51 9.34 18.52
C GLU A 68 2.28 10.61 18.90
N ARG A 69 2.48 11.51 17.92
CA ARG A 69 3.20 12.78 18.12
C ARG A 69 2.33 13.85 18.76
N ASP A 70 1.07 13.89 18.37
CA ASP A 70 0.08 14.87 18.82
C ASP A 70 -1.29 14.21 18.99
N LEU A 71 -1.72 14.06 20.24
CA LEU A 71 -3.02 13.46 20.58
C LEU A 71 -4.22 14.29 20.07
N ALA A 72 -4.01 15.57 19.76
CA ALA A 72 -5.03 16.46 19.18
C ALA A 72 -5.03 16.42 17.63
N SER A 73 -4.24 15.56 16.99
CA SER A 73 -4.22 15.42 15.53
C SER A 73 -5.62 15.20 14.99
N SER A 74 -5.98 15.94 13.95
CA SER A 74 -7.25 15.81 13.23
C SER A 74 -7.21 14.81 12.07
N LEU A 75 -6.06 14.18 11.82
CA LEU A 75 -5.90 13.22 10.72
C LEU A 75 -6.66 11.93 10.99
N VAL A 76 -7.36 11.46 9.96
CA VAL A 76 -8.10 10.19 9.99
C VAL A 76 -7.94 9.45 8.68
N SER A 77 -8.12 8.13 8.73
CA SER A 77 -8.23 7.25 7.57
C SER A 77 -9.68 6.86 7.35
N PHE A 78 -10.07 6.64 6.10
CA PHE A 78 -11.36 6.09 5.69
C PHE A 78 -11.23 5.47 4.29
N GLY A 79 -12.19 4.64 3.88
CA GLY A 79 -12.19 4.06 2.55
C GLY A 79 -10.94 3.18 2.30
N GLU A 80 -10.94 1.97 2.86
CA GLU A 80 -9.86 0.99 2.66
C GLU A 80 -9.79 0.58 1.19
N VAL A 81 -8.60 0.56 0.60
CA VAL A 81 -8.39 0.11 -0.78
C VAL A 81 -7.43 -1.06 -0.84
N VAL A 82 -6.27 -0.97 -0.21
CA VAL A 82 -5.32 -2.07 -0.15
C VAL A 82 -5.48 -2.75 1.21
N SER A 83 -6.17 -3.91 1.21
CA SER A 83 -6.60 -4.62 2.41
C SER A 83 -5.65 -5.72 2.88
N ARG A 84 -4.57 -5.97 2.12
CA ARG A 84 -3.49 -6.89 2.46
C ARG A 84 -2.14 -6.26 2.14
N ASP A 85 -1.06 -6.85 2.65
CA ASP A 85 0.29 -6.37 2.36
C ASP A 85 0.67 -6.69 0.90
N PRO A 86 1.03 -5.68 0.07
CA PRO A 86 1.34 -5.86 -1.34
C PRO A 86 2.77 -6.33 -1.61
N PHE A 87 3.56 -6.59 -0.58
CA PHE A 87 4.97 -6.91 -0.72
C PHE A 87 5.23 -8.43 -0.77
N PHE A 88 6.35 -8.75 -1.36
CA PHE A 88 6.81 -10.11 -1.58
C PHE A 88 8.28 -10.26 -1.20
N LEU A 89 8.73 -11.47 -0.92
CA LEU A 89 10.12 -11.85 -1.02
C LEU A 89 10.32 -12.59 -2.34
N ILE A 90 11.28 -12.14 -3.11
CA ILE A 90 11.67 -12.74 -4.39
C ILE A 90 13.14 -13.11 -4.35
N GLY A 91 13.52 -14.19 -5.00
CA GLY A 91 14.89 -14.65 -5.02
C GLY A 91 15.09 -15.92 -5.82
N ASN A 92 16.33 -16.36 -5.89
CA ASN A 92 16.72 -17.55 -6.63
C ASN A 92 17.21 -18.64 -5.65
N CYS A 93 16.27 -19.17 -4.86
CA CYS A 93 16.51 -20.25 -3.90
C CYS A 93 15.71 -21.49 -4.30
N ASP A 94 16.30 -22.68 -4.25
CA ASP A 94 15.60 -23.93 -4.55
C ASP A 94 14.49 -24.23 -3.54
N SER A 95 14.78 -24.04 -2.26
CA SER A 95 13.83 -24.09 -1.16
C SER A 95 13.96 -22.86 -0.28
N PHE A 96 12.83 -22.27 0.12
CA PHE A 96 12.80 -21.09 0.96
C PHE A 96 11.87 -21.28 2.16
N GLU A 97 12.37 -20.91 3.32
CA GLU A 97 11.62 -20.73 4.56
C GLU A 97 12.06 -19.42 5.20
N LEU A 98 11.17 -18.72 5.89
CA LEU A 98 11.51 -17.45 6.56
C LEU A 98 12.65 -17.61 7.57
N SER A 99 12.78 -18.78 8.19
CA SER A 99 13.87 -19.14 9.13
C SER A 99 15.26 -19.03 8.51
N LYS A 100 15.37 -19.24 7.20
CA LYS A 100 16.63 -19.19 6.47
C LYS A 100 17.04 -17.76 6.06
N LEU A 101 16.17 -16.77 6.24
CA LEU A 101 16.44 -15.40 5.77
C LEU A 101 17.69 -14.78 6.41
N ALA A 102 18.04 -15.17 7.64
CA ALA A 102 19.25 -14.71 8.32
C ALA A 102 20.57 -15.23 7.70
N GLU A 103 20.50 -16.33 6.93
CA GLU A 103 21.65 -16.95 6.27
C GLU A 103 21.87 -16.41 4.84
N LEU A 104 20.90 -15.65 4.31
CA LEU A 104 20.87 -15.19 2.93
C LEU A 104 21.30 -13.71 2.82
N ARG A 105 21.86 -13.35 1.66
CA ARG A 105 22.13 -11.95 1.31
C ARG A 105 20.79 -11.30 0.96
N PHE A 106 20.21 -10.63 1.93
CA PHE A 106 18.84 -10.09 1.87
C PHE A 106 18.86 -8.57 1.76
N ALA A 107 18.00 -8.02 0.89
CA ALA A 107 17.72 -6.59 0.81
C ALA A 107 16.26 -6.31 1.14
N SER A 108 16.02 -5.38 2.05
CA SER A 108 14.67 -4.86 2.36
C SER A 108 14.39 -3.59 1.57
N VAL A 109 13.11 -3.22 1.52
CA VAL A 109 12.67 -1.93 0.95
C VAL A 109 13.24 -0.78 1.76
N ALA A 110 13.80 0.22 1.08
CA ALA A 110 14.35 1.44 1.69
C ALA A 110 13.38 2.64 1.58
N GLU A 111 12.55 2.67 0.55
CA GLU A 111 11.69 3.81 0.20
C GLU A 111 10.60 4.10 1.24
N VAL A 112 10.12 3.06 1.93
CA VAL A 112 9.09 3.17 2.97
C VAL A 112 9.33 2.16 4.10
N PRO A 113 9.05 2.48 5.37
CA PRO A 113 9.37 1.59 6.50
C PRO A 113 8.37 0.43 6.68
N THR A 114 7.11 0.60 6.22
CA THR A 114 6.02 -0.35 6.51
C THR A 114 6.33 -1.80 6.14
N PRO A 115 6.90 -2.12 4.94
CA PRO A 115 7.12 -3.51 4.54
C PRO A 115 8.06 -4.27 5.48
N TRP A 116 9.13 -3.59 5.91
CA TRP A 116 10.07 -4.19 6.86
C TRP A 116 9.44 -4.36 8.25
N MET A 117 8.67 -3.36 8.74
CA MET A 117 7.98 -3.46 10.03
C MET A 117 7.00 -4.64 10.05
N CYS A 118 6.26 -4.84 8.96
CA CYS A 118 5.35 -5.97 8.81
C CYS A 118 6.11 -7.30 8.73
N LEU A 119 7.17 -7.39 7.95
CA LEU A 119 7.97 -8.61 7.84
C LEU A 119 8.64 -8.98 9.17
N GLN A 120 9.17 -8.01 9.93
CA GLN A 120 9.68 -8.25 11.28
C GLN A 120 8.64 -8.85 12.20
N HIS A 121 7.40 -8.39 12.11
CA HIS A 121 6.30 -8.94 12.91
C HIS A 121 6.03 -10.40 12.55
N ASP A 122 5.97 -10.74 11.26
CA ASP A 122 5.81 -12.12 10.79
C ASP A 122 6.94 -13.02 11.27
N LEU A 123 8.17 -12.54 11.22
CA LEU A 123 9.34 -13.26 11.71
C LEU A 123 9.21 -13.56 13.20
N ARG A 124 8.82 -12.57 14.02
CA ARG A 124 8.63 -12.78 15.48
C ARG A 124 7.50 -13.75 15.79
N GLU A 125 6.38 -13.70 15.03
CA GLU A 125 5.28 -14.64 15.19
C GLU A 125 5.69 -16.08 14.89
N THR A 126 6.70 -16.29 14.05
CA THR A 126 7.29 -17.60 13.76
C THR A 126 8.50 -17.97 14.65
N GLY A 127 8.78 -17.15 15.66
CA GLY A 127 9.89 -17.38 16.59
C GLY A 127 11.27 -16.99 16.07
N ILE A 128 11.34 -16.26 14.94
CA ILE A 128 12.59 -15.80 14.34
C ILE A 128 12.91 -14.40 14.86
N ASN A 129 14.15 -14.20 15.34
CA ASN A 129 14.63 -12.89 15.75
C ASN A 129 15.02 -12.04 14.51
N PRO A 130 14.27 -10.97 14.14
CA PRO A 130 14.61 -10.15 12.99
C PRO A 130 15.93 -9.37 13.15
N ASP A 131 16.40 -9.16 14.36
CA ASP A 131 17.68 -8.46 14.62
C ASP A 131 18.89 -9.30 14.21
N ALA A 132 18.71 -10.63 14.04
CA ALA A 132 19.74 -11.52 13.52
C ALA A 132 19.89 -11.41 11.99
N ILE A 133 18.94 -10.78 11.30
CA ILE A 133 18.94 -10.67 9.84
C ILE A 133 19.79 -9.48 9.40
N LYS A 134 20.92 -9.78 8.75
CA LYS A 134 21.75 -8.78 8.10
C LYS A 134 21.13 -8.38 6.78
N ARG A 135 20.53 -7.20 6.72
CA ARG A 135 19.84 -6.71 5.51
C ARG A 135 20.52 -5.49 4.90
N VAL A 136 20.54 -5.41 3.59
CA VAL A 136 20.76 -4.15 2.85
C VAL A 136 19.47 -3.33 2.93
N SER A 137 19.54 -2.09 3.40
CA SER A 137 18.35 -1.26 3.69
C SER A 137 18.45 0.18 3.19
N ASP A 138 19.45 0.48 2.38
CA ASP A 138 19.82 1.81 1.89
C ASP A 138 19.81 1.92 0.36
N ARG A 139 19.47 0.84 -0.34
CA ARG A 139 19.36 0.80 -1.80
C ARG A 139 17.91 0.85 -2.25
N THR A 140 17.68 1.45 -3.41
CA THR A 140 16.36 1.42 -4.06
C THR A 140 15.97 -0.01 -4.47
N MET A 141 14.68 -0.28 -4.66
CA MET A 141 14.23 -1.58 -5.19
C MET A 141 14.81 -1.84 -6.59
N ALA A 142 14.99 -0.82 -7.41
CA ALA A 142 15.61 -0.97 -8.73
C ALA A 142 17.07 -1.43 -8.63
N ASP A 143 17.85 -0.85 -7.69
CA ASP A 143 19.23 -1.27 -7.45
C ASP A 143 19.30 -2.69 -6.85
N ASN A 144 18.39 -3.01 -5.93
CA ASN A 144 18.29 -4.35 -5.37
C ASN A 144 17.92 -5.39 -6.44
N TYR A 145 17.01 -5.03 -7.36
CA TYR A 145 16.67 -5.90 -8.49
C TYR A 145 17.87 -6.12 -9.42
N ALA A 146 18.63 -5.07 -9.73
CA ALA A 146 19.85 -5.20 -10.51
C ALA A 146 20.90 -6.09 -9.82
N ALA A 147 21.02 -6.01 -8.50
CA ALA A 147 21.91 -6.85 -7.70
C ALA A 147 21.42 -8.32 -7.66
N LEU A 148 20.11 -8.55 -7.57
CA LEU A 148 19.52 -9.89 -7.64
C LEU A 148 19.84 -10.55 -9.00
N ARG A 149 19.65 -9.82 -10.10
CA ARG A 149 19.98 -10.31 -11.46
C ARG A 149 21.45 -10.70 -11.66
N LYS A 150 22.36 -10.03 -10.94
CA LYS A 150 23.81 -10.32 -10.97
C LYS A 150 24.22 -11.44 -9.99
N GLY A 151 23.29 -11.96 -9.19
CA GLY A 151 23.61 -12.91 -8.13
C GLY A 151 24.37 -12.30 -6.94
N GLU A 152 24.31 -10.99 -6.78
CA GLU A 152 24.88 -10.28 -5.62
C GLU A 152 23.97 -10.32 -4.40
N LEU A 153 22.66 -10.54 -4.60
CA LEU A 153 21.64 -10.83 -3.59
C LEU A 153 21.03 -12.20 -3.82
N ASP A 154 20.61 -12.85 -2.75
CA ASP A 154 19.87 -14.11 -2.77
C ASP A 154 18.37 -13.87 -2.71
N VAL A 155 17.95 -12.86 -1.92
CA VAL A 155 16.55 -12.49 -1.70
C VAL A 155 16.42 -10.97 -1.61
N MET A 156 15.34 -10.43 -2.18
CA MET A 156 14.93 -9.05 -1.94
C MET A 156 13.45 -8.95 -1.59
N GLN A 157 13.10 -7.98 -0.76
CA GLN A 157 11.73 -7.58 -0.54
C GLN A 157 11.32 -6.58 -1.62
N ALA A 158 10.19 -6.81 -2.28
CA ALA A 158 9.73 -5.99 -3.39
C ALA A 158 8.21 -6.01 -3.53
N PHE A 159 7.67 -5.10 -4.34
CA PHE A 159 6.32 -5.13 -4.88
C PHE A 159 6.35 -5.24 -6.40
N GLU A 160 5.19 -5.39 -7.04
CA GLU A 160 5.09 -5.37 -8.51
C GLU A 160 5.43 -3.98 -9.09
N PRO A 161 6.14 -3.91 -10.22
CA PRO A 161 6.35 -4.97 -11.21
C PRO A 161 7.58 -5.86 -11.00
N PHE A 162 8.36 -5.67 -9.95
CA PHE A 162 9.64 -6.37 -9.77
C PHE A 162 9.51 -7.89 -9.69
N VAL A 163 8.40 -8.41 -9.14
CA VAL A 163 8.14 -9.86 -9.07
C VAL A 163 7.94 -10.42 -10.48
N SER A 164 7.04 -9.83 -11.25
CA SER A 164 6.76 -10.24 -12.63
C SER A 164 7.99 -10.10 -13.53
N MET A 165 8.77 -9.02 -13.37
CA MET A 165 10.04 -8.82 -14.08
C MET A 165 11.06 -9.90 -13.71
N ALA A 166 11.21 -10.25 -12.43
CA ALA A 166 12.18 -11.26 -12.01
C ALA A 166 11.85 -12.65 -12.55
N GLU A 167 10.57 -13.00 -12.60
CA GLU A 167 10.12 -14.27 -13.19
C GLU A 167 10.36 -14.31 -14.71
N MET A 168 10.04 -13.22 -15.43
CA MET A 168 10.28 -13.14 -16.88
C MET A 168 11.76 -13.18 -17.24
N ASP A 169 12.58 -12.43 -16.51
CA ASP A 169 14.04 -12.42 -16.67
C ASP A 169 14.73 -13.68 -16.15
N ARG A 170 14.00 -14.59 -15.49
CA ARG A 170 14.54 -15.77 -14.77
C ARG A 170 15.60 -15.38 -13.73
N ALA A 171 15.51 -14.18 -13.20
CA ALA A 171 16.40 -13.67 -12.17
C ALA A 171 15.99 -14.09 -10.75
N GLY A 172 14.75 -14.54 -10.60
CA GLY A 172 14.19 -15.00 -9.33
C GLY A 172 12.75 -15.45 -9.50
N LYS A 173 12.21 -16.01 -8.43
CA LYS A 173 10.82 -16.44 -8.31
C LYS A 173 10.21 -15.89 -7.02
N LEU A 174 8.89 -15.94 -6.93
CA LEU A 174 8.17 -15.65 -5.70
C LEU A 174 8.52 -16.69 -4.63
N LEU A 175 9.02 -16.23 -3.48
CA LEU A 175 9.38 -17.06 -2.33
C LEU A 175 8.37 -16.92 -1.19
N TYR A 176 7.87 -15.70 -0.96
CA TYR A 176 6.91 -15.40 0.10
C TYR A 176 6.02 -14.24 -0.32
N ALA A 177 4.72 -14.36 -0.10
CA ALA A 177 3.74 -13.31 -0.31
C ALA A 177 3.23 -12.81 1.05
N ALA A 178 3.50 -11.57 1.40
CA ALA A 178 3.08 -10.99 2.67
C ALA A 178 1.55 -10.87 2.80
N SER A 179 0.81 -10.86 1.68
CA SER A 179 -0.65 -10.94 1.65
C SER A 179 -1.22 -12.19 2.32
N ALA A 180 -0.44 -13.27 2.42
CA ALA A 180 -0.84 -14.53 3.06
C ALA A 180 -1.12 -14.39 4.57
N ARG A 181 -0.58 -13.34 5.23
CA ARG A 181 -0.88 -13.06 6.64
C ARG A 181 -2.35 -12.69 6.89
N GLY A 182 -3.10 -12.37 5.84
CA GLY A 182 -4.51 -11.97 5.91
C GLY A 182 -4.71 -10.44 6.00
N PRO A 183 -5.88 -10.00 6.47
CA PRO A 183 -6.24 -8.59 6.48
C PRO A 183 -5.20 -7.71 7.18
N THR A 184 -4.81 -6.65 6.48
CA THR A 184 -3.85 -5.65 6.96
C THR A 184 -4.23 -4.35 6.26
N VAL A 185 -4.86 -3.39 6.92
CA VAL A 185 -5.26 -2.11 6.29
C VAL A 185 -4.01 -1.38 5.81
N TYR A 186 -3.60 -1.70 4.58
CA TYR A 186 -2.29 -1.25 4.07
C TYR A 186 -2.37 0.14 3.47
N THR A 187 -3.47 0.45 2.77
CA THR A 187 -3.71 1.79 2.22
C THR A 187 -5.19 2.14 2.26
N ALA A 188 -5.46 3.38 2.62
CA ALA A 188 -6.77 3.99 2.66
C ALA A 188 -6.69 5.45 2.21
N PHE A 189 -7.81 6.11 2.05
CA PHE A 189 -7.84 7.56 2.02
C PHE A 189 -7.49 8.14 3.38
N ILE A 190 -6.79 9.27 3.40
CA ILE A 190 -6.51 10.06 4.60
C ILE A 190 -6.89 11.53 4.39
N ALA A 191 -7.48 12.13 5.41
CA ALA A 191 -7.89 13.53 5.43
C ALA A 191 -7.85 14.08 6.86
N THR A 192 -8.05 15.39 7.01
CA THR A 192 -8.35 15.96 8.32
C THR A 192 -9.85 15.92 8.58
N ARG A 193 -10.27 15.76 9.85
CA ARG A 193 -11.69 15.85 10.25
C ARG A 193 -12.32 17.17 9.83
N ASP A 194 -11.54 18.26 9.87
CA ASP A 194 -12.00 19.59 9.43
C ASP A 194 -12.29 19.66 7.92
N ALA A 195 -11.45 19.02 7.09
CA ALA A 195 -11.71 18.94 5.65
C ALA A 195 -12.97 18.10 5.38
N ILE A 196 -13.13 16.97 6.07
CA ILE A 196 -14.32 16.11 5.97
C ILE A 196 -15.57 16.90 6.40
N ALA A 197 -15.54 17.62 7.50
CA ALA A 197 -16.67 18.41 7.97
C ALA A 197 -17.08 19.50 7.00
N ARG A 198 -16.10 20.22 6.40
CA ARG A 198 -16.34 21.26 5.41
C ARG A 198 -16.90 20.74 4.09
N HIS A 199 -16.55 19.53 3.69
CA HIS A 199 -16.84 18.97 2.36
C HIS A 199 -17.52 17.61 2.44
N ARG A 200 -18.36 17.38 3.47
CA ARG A 200 -18.92 16.07 3.83
C ARG A 200 -19.57 15.35 2.64
N GLU A 201 -20.39 16.06 1.86
CA GLU A 201 -21.07 15.49 0.69
C GLU A 201 -20.07 15.01 -0.39
N ALA A 202 -19.00 15.78 -0.62
CA ALA A 202 -17.96 15.38 -1.57
C ALA A 202 -17.18 14.15 -1.09
N PHE A 203 -16.85 14.06 0.20
CA PHE A 203 -16.18 12.89 0.76
C PHE A 203 -17.09 11.66 0.76
N ALA A 204 -18.38 11.80 1.05
CA ALA A 204 -19.35 10.73 0.92
C ALA A 204 -19.48 10.25 -0.53
N ALA A 205 -19.49 11.16 -1.51
CA ALA A 205 -19.50 10.83 -2.93
C ALA A 205 -18.22 10.08 -3.36
N ILE A 206 -17.06 10.47 -2.83
CA ILE A 206 -15.78 9.78 -3.06
C ILE A 206 -15.84 8.35 -2.51
N THR A 207 -16.40 8.14 -1.32
CA THR A 207 -16.55 6.79 -0.74
C THR A 207 -17.51 5.93 -1.55
N ARG A 208 -18.63 6.50 -2.07
CA ARG A 208 -19.52 5.76 -2.98
C ARG A 208 -18.83 5.42 -4.31
N ALA A 209 -18.03 6.33 -4.85
CA ALA A 209 -17.24 6.07 -6.06
C ALA A 209 -16.22 4.94 -5.82
N LEU A 210 -15.60 4.91 -4.63
CA LEU A 210 -14.71 3.82 -4.23
C LEU A 210 -15.47 2.48 -4.17
N ALA A 211 -16.64 2.43 -3.53
CA ALA A 211 -17.44 1.21 -3.46
C ALA A 211 -17.78 0.66 -4.85
N LYS A 212 -18.14 1.54 -5.81
CA LYS A 212 -18.37 1.15 -7.22
C LYS A 212 -17.11 0.59 -7.88
N MET A 213 -15.96 1.20 -7.61
CA MET A 213 -14.67 0.75 -8.14
C MET A 213 -14.30 -0.63 -7.60
N GLU A 214 -14.46 -0.86 -6.31
CA GLU A 214 -14.16 -2.15 -5.67
C GLU A 214 -15.05 -3.26 -6.21
N GLN A 215 -16.34 -2.99 -6.42
CA GLN A 215 -17.22 -3.94 -7.09
C GLN A 215 -16.77 -4.20 -8.53
N TRP A 216 -16.53 -3.14 -9.31
CA TRP A 216 -16.07 -3.24 -10.70
C TRP A 216 -14.79 -4.07 -10.83
N LEU A 217 -13.85 -3.89 -9.92
CA LEU A 217 -12.56 -4.57 -9.92
C LEU A 217 -12.69 -6.09 -9.86
N TYR A 218 -13.66 -6.61 -9.11
CA TYR A 218 -13.88 -8.06 -8.98
C TYR A 218 -14.83 -8.60 -10.07
N ASP A 219 -15.63 -7.76 -10.68
CA ASP A 219 -16.51 -8.13 -11.80
C ASP A 219 -15.77 -8.15 -13.15
N ASN A 220 -14.58 -7.52 -13.23
CA ASN A 220 -13.82 -7.37 -14.47
C ASN A 220 -12.46 -8.08 -14.40
N SER A 221 -11.81 -8.28 -15.55
CA SER A 221 -10.52 -8.97 -15.65
C SER A 221 -9.33 -8.07 -15.30
N ALA A 222 -8.16 -8.68 -15.06
CA ALA A 222 -6.92 -7.94 -14.88
C ALA A 222 -6.52 -7.16 -16.14
N GLU A 223 -6.87 -7.66 -17.32
CA GLU A 223 -6.66 -7.02 -18.61
C GLU A 223 -7.49 -5.74 -18.76
N GLU A 224 -8.74 -5.76 -18.29
CA GLU A 224 -9.60 -4.58 -18.29
C GLU A 224 -9.10 -3.53 -17.30
N LEU A 225 -8.66 -3.96 -16.12
CA LEU A 225 -8.03 -3.07 -15.16
C LEU A 225 -6.72 -2.47 -15.73
N ALA A 226 -5.89 -3.28 -16.40
CA ALA A 226 -4.66 -2.81 -17.04
C ALA A 226 -4.96 -1.73 -18.09
N LYS A 227 -5.96 -1.92 -18.93
CA LYS A 227 -6.40 -0.89 -19.91
C LYS A 227 -6.84 0.41 -19.22
N ALA A 228 -7.59 0.29 -18.11
CA ALA A 228 -8.06 1.46 -17.38
C ALA A 228 -6.91 2.27 -16.75
N VAL A 229 -5.84 1.61 -16.31
CA VAL A 229 -4.72 2.27 -15.61
C VAL A 229 -3.47 2.49 -16.46
N ALA A 230 -3.43 1.98 -17.69
CA ALA A 230 -2.30 2.12 -18.61
C ALA A 230 -1.75 3.57 -18.73
N PRO A 231 -2.59 4.63 -18.77
CA PRO A 231 -2.08 6.00 -18.81
C PRO A 231 -1.21 6.38 -17.62
N SER A 232 -1.44 5.74 -16.45
CA SER A 232 -0.66 5.99 -15.23
C SER A 232 0.63 5.16 -15.16
N PHE A 233 0.74 4.09 -15.94
CA PHE A 233 1.85 3.12 -15.90
C PHE A 233 2.54 2.91 -17.27
N GLY A 234 2.52 3.92 -18.14
CA GLY A 234 3.07 3.81 -19.51
C GLY A 234 4.58 3.48 -19.61
N HIS A 235 5.30 3.46 -18.49
CA HIS A 235 6.69 3.00 -18.40
C HIS A 235 6.80 1.49 -18.11
N VAL A 236 5.70 0.81 -17.80
CA VAL A 236 5.64 -0.64 -17.55
C VAL A 236 5.13 -1.33 -18.80
N PRO A 237 5.82 -2.36 -19.35
CA PRO A 237 5.31 -3.15 -20.46
C PRO A 237 3.93 -3.74 -20.16
N ASP A 238 3.06 -3.80 -21.18
CA ASP A 238 1.65 -4.20 -20.99
C ASP A 238 1.50 -5.60 -20.40
N ASP A 239 2.30 -6.55 -20.83
CA ASP A 239 2.31 -7.92 -20.33
C ASP A 239 2.74 -8.01 -18.86
N ILE A 240 3.73 -7.21 -18.46
CA ILE A 240 4.15 -7.05 -17.05
C ILE A 240 3.04 -6.41 -16.23
N LEU A 241 2.40 -5.36 -16.74
CA LEU A 241 1.31 -4.68 -16.03
C LEU A 241 0.13 -5.64 -15.78
N VAL A 242 -0.27 -6.38 -16.80
CA VAL A 242 -1.34 -7.39 -16.69
C VAL A 242 -0.96 -8.49 -15.70
N ALA A 243 0.27 -9.03 -15.77
CA ALA A 243 0.74 -10.06 -14.86
C ALA A 243 0.74 -9.57 -13.40
N SER A 244 1.21 -8.34 -13.17
CA SER A 244 1.25 -7.69 -11.86
C SER A 244 -0.16 -7.51 -11.26
N LEU A 245 -1.10 -6.99 -12.05
CA LEU A 245 -2.48 -6.76 -11.62
C LEU A 245 -3.21 -8.08 -11.36
N ARG A 246 -2.97 -9.11 -12.18
CA ARG A 246 -3.53 -10.45 -12.00
C ARG A 246 -3.02 -11.05 -10.68
N ARG A 247 -1.71 -10.98 -10.40
CA ARG A 247 -1.13 -11.47 -9.13
C ARG A 247 -1.77 -10.81 -7.92
N TYR A 248 -1.93 -9.50 -7.93
CA TYR A 248 -2.58 -8.77 -6.84
C TYR A 248 -4.06 -9.13 -6.68
N ARG A 249 -4.78 -9.30 -7.78
CA ARG A 249 -6.18 -9.74 -7.76
C ARG A 249 -6.31 -11.16 -7.20
N ASP A 250 -5.48 -12.10 -7.66
CA ASP A 250 -5.47 -13.49 -7.21
C ASP A 250 -5.06 -13.63 -5.74
N ALA A 251 -4.27 -12.68 -5.23
CA ALA A 251 -3.91 -12.56 -3.82
C ALA A 251 -5.00 -11.91 -2.96
N ASP A 252 -6.15 -11.53 -3.54
CA ASP A 252 -7.25 -10.82 -2.85
C ASP A 252 -6.74 -9.55 -2.15
N LEU A 253 -5.82 -8.83 -2.84
CA LEU A 253 -5.09 -7.70 -2.27
C LEU A 253 -5.99 -6.53 -1.92
N TRP A 254 -6.96 -6.22 -2.79
CA TRP A 254 -7.80 -5.05 -2.67
C TRP A 254 -9.06 -5.33 -1.87
N ALA A 255 -9.56 -4.30 -1.20
CA ALA A 255 -10.80 -4.36 -0.44
C ALA A 255 -12.00 -4.65 -1.37
N ARG A 256 -13.06 -5.24 -0.79
CA ARG A 256 -14.32 -5.51 -1.50
C ARG A 256 -15.41 -4.49 -1.16
N ASN A 257 -15.14 -3.65 -0.19
CA ASN A 257 -15.99 -2.52 0.22
C ASN A 257 -15.11 -1.51 0.97
N PRO A 258 -15.53 -0.23 1.06
CA PRO A 258 -14.72 0.83 1.66
C PRO A 258 -14.55 0.77 3.19
N ALA A 259 -15.27 -0.12 3.88
CA ALA A 259 -15.20 -0.20 5.33
C ALA A 259 -13.83 -0.68 5.80
N MET A 260 -13.22 0.06 6.70
CA MET A 260 -11.89 -0.28 7.22
C MET A 260 -11.95 -1.46 8.20
N SER A 261 -11.15 -2.48 7.96
CA SER A 261 -11.07 -3.68 8.78
C SER A 261 -10.46 -3.38 10.16
N LYS A 262 -11.24 -3.57 11.25
CA LYS A 262 -10.69 -3.48 12.63
C LYS A 262 -9.59 -4.51 12.87
N GLN A 263 -9.74 -5.73 12.33
CA GLN A 263 -8.71 -6.76 12.41
C GLN A 263 -7.45 -6.35 11.66
N GLY A 264 -7.59 -5.82 10.42
CA GLY A 264 -6.48 -5.35 9.62
C GLY A 264 -5.76 -4.16 10.25
N PHE A 265 -6.51 -3.22 10.84
CA PHE A 265 -5.94 -2.09 11.58
C PHE A 265 -5.15 -2.55 12.81
N SER A 266 -5.72 -3.47 13.60
CA SER A 266 -5.05 -4.04 14.78
C SER A 266 -3.75 -4.74 14.39
N ARG A 267 -3.74 -5.55 13.33
CA ARG A 267 -2.55 -6.23 12.84
C ARG A 267 -1.48 -5.24 12.40
N LEU A 268 -1.86 -4.22 11.61
CA LEU A 268 -0.92 -3.19 11.15
C LEU A 268 -0.30 -2.44 12.33
N SER A 269 -1.12 -1.98 13.29
CA SER A 269 -0.62 -1.27 14.48
C SER A 269 0.28 -2.14 15.35
N SER A 270 -0.06 -3.42 15.52
CA SER A 270 0.80 -4.39 16.24
C SER A 270 2.16 -4.57 15.57
N SER A 271 2.21 -4.59 14.23
CA SER A 271 3.46 -4.65 13.48
C SER A 271 4.34 -3.43 13.77
N PHE A 272 3.74 -2.25 13.89
CA PHE A 272 4.47 -1.01 14.17
C PHE A 272 4.94 -0.91 15.63
N VAL A 273 4.15 -1.40 16.58
CA VAL A 273 4.56 -1.48 18.00
C VAL A 273 5.69 -2.49 18.15
N SER A 274 5.52 -3.68 17.57
CA SER A 274 6.54 -4.74 17.58
C SER A 274 7.85 -4.30 16.92
N GLY A 275 7.80 -3.48 15.86
CA GLY A 275 8.95 -2.93 15.17
C GLY A 275 9.53 -1.66 15.80
N GLY A 276 8.94 -1.15 16.87
CA GLY A 276 9.40 0.06 17.58
C GLY A 276 9.07 1.39 16.89
N LEU A 277 8.21 1.38 15.85
CA LEU A 277 7.77 2.60 15.17
C LEU A 277 6.73 3.36 15.99
N LEU A 278 5.88 2.65 16.72
CA LEU A 278 4.92 3.19 17.67
C LEU A 278 5.21 2.65 19.07
N LYS A 279 4.98 3.46 20.10
CA LYS A 279 5.10 3.04 21.51
C LYS A 279 3.91 2.20 21.96
N ARG A 280 2.73 2.46 21.39
CA ARG A 280 1.47 1.77 21.66
C ARG A 280 0.55 1.80 20.46
N SER A 281 -0.35 0.83 20.36
CA SER A 281 -1.41 0.85 19.35
C SER A 281 -2.40 1.99 19.66
N PRO A 282 -2.67 2.90 18.72
CA PRO A 282 -3.73 3.90 18.91
C PRO A 282 -5.10 3.23 18.83
N ALA A 283 -6.11 3.86 19.43
CA ALA A 283 -7.48 3.39 19.29
C ALA A 283 -7.97 3.53 17.85
N TYR A 284 -8.70 2.53 17.37
CA TYR A 284 -9.25 2.51 16.01
C TYR A 284 -10.12 3.75 15.76
N GLU A 285 -11.02 4.08 16.68
CA GLU A 285 -11.97 5.19 16.60
C GLU A 285 -11.29 6.57 16.56
N THR A 286 -10.05 6.64 17.07
CA THR A 286 -9.23 7.86 16.99
C THR A 286 -8.68 8.06 15.57
N CYS A 287 -8.30 6.98 14.91
CA CYS A 287 -7.59 7.01 13.63
C CYS A 287 -8.51 6.81 12.39
N VAL A 288 -9.74 6.35 12.60
CA VAL A 288 -10.66 5.97 11.50
C VAL A 288 -11.94 6.78 11.56
N GLU A 289 -12.41 7.22 10.41
CA GLU A 289 -13.68 7.90 10.20
C GLU A 289 -14.67 6.95 9.52
N GLU A 290 -15.55 6.31 10.34
CA GLU A 290 -16.52 5.32 9.85
C GLU A 290 -17.79 5.95 9.25
N SER A 291 -18.07 7.22 9.53
CA SER A 291 -19.35 7.86 9.14
C SER A 291 -19.48 8.18 7.64
N LEU A 292 -18.43 7.89 6.87
CA LEU A 292 -18.40 8.06 5.41
C LEU A 292 -18.62 6.74 4.65
N CYS A 293 -18.54 5.59 5.31
CA CYS A 293 -18.66 4.24 4.73
C CYS A 293 -20.05 3.65 4.91
#